data_7f3513d73111d1111399ad1d3febbddb
#
_entry.id   7f3513d73111d1111399ad1d3febbddb
#
_cell.length_a   1.000
_cell.length_b   1.000
_cell.length_c   1.000
_cell.angle_alpha   90.00
_cell.angle_beta   90.00
_cell.angle_gamma   90.00
#
_symmetry.space_group_name_H-M   'P 1'
#
loop_
_entity.id
_entity.type
_entity.pdbx_description
1 polymer ?
#
loop_
_entity_poly.entity_id
_entity_poly.type
_entity_poly.pdbx_seq_one_letter_code
_entity_poly.pdbx_strand_id
1 'polypeptide(L)'
;CKQYNLLQGIGNGKFGLGQKMTRAAYAAALCRLMGWKTITPEKGGFTDNQDTKKWYFSAIETASEHDVFPGHSTTCRPNDAITREEMAAMTVRALGYSTLSGTVQDECPFTDVTTNPGYITLAWRMGLVTGMNAAAFAPKSDTTREQAAAVLLRAYQGLKTKVGVTAVSAAPAGAVLA
;
A
#
# COMPACT_ATOMS: atom_id res chain seq x y z
N CYS A 1 14.21 -0.86 2.01
CA CYS A 1 13.19 -0.06 2.73
C CYS A 1 13.79 0.94 3.71
N LYS A 2 14.80 0.56 4.51
CA LYS A 2 15.48 1.50 5.43
C LYS A 2 16.14 2.65 4.67
N GLN A 3 16.86 2.38 3.59
CA GLN A 3 17.52 3.37 2.74
C GLN A 3 16.55 4.44 2.19
N TYR A 4 15.30 4.06 1.92
CA TYR A 4 14.25 4.94 1.38
C TYR A 4 13.26 5.41 2.45
N ASN A 5 13.54 5.16 3.72
CA ASN A 5 12.69 5.50 4.88
C ASN A 5 11.23 4.99 4.77
N LEU A 6 11.00 3.90 4.03
CA LEU A 6 9.65 3.34 3.85
C LEU A 6 9.17 2.60 5.08
N LEU A 7 10.05 1.80 5.72
CA LEU A 7 9.75 1.05 6.94
C LEU A 7 10.83 1.32 7.99
N GLN A 8 10.38 1.61 9.20
CA GLN A 8 11.23 1.72 10.37
C GLN A 8 11.43 0.36 11.02
N GLY A 9 12.57 0.16 11.71
CA GLY A 9 12.80 -1.01 12.55
C GLY A 9 11.89 -1.02 13.79
N ILE A 10 11.91 -2.14 14.52
CA ILE A 10 11.16 -2.31 15.77
C ILE A 10 11.97 -1.92 17.02
N GLY A 11 13.07 -1.20 16.86
CA GLY A 11 14.00 -0.84 17.92
C GLY A 11 15.21 -1.77 17.98
N ASN A 12 16.25 -1.34 18.72
CA ASN A 12 17.50 -2.10 18.97
C ASN A 12 18.17 -2.64 17.69
N GLY A 13 18.10 -1.90 16.58
CA GLY A 13 18.66 -2.30 15.29
C GLY A 13 17.92 -3.44 14.59
N LYS A 14 16.82 -3.95 15.14
CA LYS A 14 16.06 -5.07 14.59
C LYS A 14 15.00 -4.61 13.60
N PHE A 15 14.83 -5.38 12.52
CA PHE A 15 13.75 -5.16 11.53
C PHE A 15 12.44 -5.85 11.92
N GLY A 16 12.51 -6.94 12.67
CA GLY A 16 11.34 -7.75 13.07
C GLY A 16 10.93 -8.74 11.97
N LEU A 17 11.91 -9.48 11.41
CA LEU A 17 11.63 -10.57 10.47
C LEU A 17 10.66 -11.60 11.08
N GLY A 18 9.71 -12.09 10.27
CA GLY A 18 8.67 -13.02 10.69
C GLY A 18 7.54 -12.40 11.51
N GLN A 19 7.67 -11.14 11.96
CA GLN A 19 6.58 -10.49 12.67
C GLN A 19 5.48 -10.03 11.70
N LYS A 20 4.23 -10.16 12.15
CA LYS A 20 3.07 -9.66 11.40
C LYS A 20 3.13 -8.14 11.26
N MET A 21 2.75 -7.65 10.09
CA MET A 21 2.60 -6.22 9.82
C MET A 21 1.24 -5.76 10.29
N THR A 22 1.16 -4.67 11.08
CA THR A 22 -0.14 -4.11 11.45
C THR A 22 -0.68 -3.18 10.37
N ARG A 23 -2.01 -3.02 10.30
CA ARG A 23 -2.68 -2.12 9.37
C ARG A 23 -2.19 -0.68 9.53
N ALA A 24 -2.03 -0.19 10.77
CA ALA A 24 -1.50 1.13 11.05
C ALA A 24 -0.05 1.30 10.57
N ALA A 25 0.81 0.31 10.79
CA ALA A 25 2.20 0.37 10.35
C ALA A 25 2.30 0.38 8.82
N TYR A 26 1.41 -0.34 8.13
CA TYR A 26 1.35 -0.34 6.68
C TYR A 26 0.82 0.99 6.11
N ALA A 27 -0.25 1.56 6.70
CA ALA A 27 -0.75 2.90 6.34
C ALA A 27 0.33 3.97 6.49
N ALA A 28 1.07 3.97 7.61
CA ALA A 28 2.19 4.88 7.82
C ALA A 28 3.32 4.70 6.79
N ALA A 29 3.57 3.47 6.34
CA ALA A 29 4.55 3.20 5.30
C ALA A 29 4.08 3.71 3.93
N LEU A 30 2.79 3.58 3.60
CA LEU A 30 2.20 4.15 2.39
C LEU A 30 2.26 5.68 2.38
N CYS A 31 1.96 6.35 3.50
CA CYS A 31 2.10 7.81 3.61
C CYS A 31 3.54 8.26 3.29
N ARG A 32 4.55 7.53 3.80
CA ARG A 32 5.96 7.82 3.50
C ARG A 32 6.32 7.54 2.05
N LEU A 33 5.83 6.42 1.50
CA LEU A 33 6.03 6.04 0.10
C LEU A 33 5.54 7.13 -0.85
N MET A 34 4.34 7.66 -0.58
CA MET A 34 3.68 8.66 -1.42
C MET A 34 4.14 10.09 -1.12
N GLY A 35 4.87 10.32 -0.03
CA GLY A 35 5.32 11.65 0.39
C GLY A 35 4.18 12.58 0.80
N TRP A 36 3.07 12.04 1.29
CA TRP A 36 1.92 12.85 1.68
C TRP A 36 2.21 13.71 2.90
N LYS A 37 1.68 14.93 2.89
CA LYS A 37 1.75 15.82 4.04
C LYS A 37 0.88 15.26 5.15
N THR A 38 1.48 15.05 6.32
CA THR A 38 0.78 14.54 7.51
C THR A 38 -0.30 15.51 7.97
N ILE A 39 -1.51 15.00 8.22
CA ILE A 39 -2.59 15.72 8.85
C ILE A 39 -2.81 15.19 10.28
N THR A 40 -3.25 16.06 11.17
CA THR A 40 -3.56 15.71 12.57
C THR A 40 -4.83 16.46 12.97
N PRO A 41 -6.01 15.94 12.63
CA PRO A 41 -7.27 16.56 13.03
C PRO A 41 -7.49 16.45 14.54
N GLU A 42 -8.37 17.28 15.09
CA GLU A 42 -8.72 17.25 16.52
C GLU A 42 -9.46 15.96 16.91
N LYS A 43 -10.17 15.37 15.95
CA LYS A 43 -10.94 14.12 16.10
C LYS A 43 -10.68 13.19 14.92
N GLY A 44 -10.52 11.90 15.20
CA GLY A 44 -10.33 10.89 14.18
C GLY A 44 -11.61 10.58 13.38
N GLY A 45 -11.44 10.23 12.13
CA GLY A 45 -12.53 9.79 11.24
C GLY A 45 -13.07 8.39 11.55
N PHE A 46 -12.27 7.54 12.20
CA PHE A 46 -12.66 6.17 12.57
C PHE A 46 -12.98 6.07 14.07
N THR A 47 -13.99 5.25 14.43
CA THR A 47 -14.41 5.07 15.81
C THR A 47 -13.33 4.47 16.71
N ASP A 48 -12.39 3.73 16.14
CA ASP A 48 -11.26 3.08 16.80
C ASP A 48 -9.93 3.84 16.65
N ASN A 49 -9.96 5.07 16.11
CA ASN A 49 -8.80 5.97 15.98
C ASN A 49 -9.10 7.35 16.57
N GLN A 50 -9.48 7.42 17.84
CA GLN A 50 -9.87 8.67 18.50
C GLN A 50 -8.76 9.27 19.40
N ASP A 51 -7.77 8.47 19.80
CA ASP A 51 -6.66 8.92 20.65
C ASP A 51 -5.56 9.57 19.81
N THR A 52 -5.55 10.90 19.79
CA THR A 52 -4.57 11.72 19.04
C THR A 52 -3.13 11.54 19.49
N LYS A 53 -2.88 10.92 20.65
CA LYS A 53 -1.53 10.63 21.18
C LYS A 53 -0.96 9.31 20.66
N LYS A 54 -1.75 8.49 19.99
CA LYS A 54 -1.25 7.25 19.38
C LYS A 54 -0.32 7.59 18.24
N TRP A 55 0.81 6.88 18.17
CA TRP A 55 1.84 7.08 17.16
C TRP A 55 1.33 6.95 15.70
N TYR A 56 0.26 6.20 15.52
CA TYR A 56 -0.34 5.94 14.21
C TYR A 56 -1.51 6.88 13.88
N PHE A 57 -2.01 7.68 14.84
CA PHE A 57 -3.21 8.50 14.65
C PHE A 57 -3.13 9.32 13.34
N SER A 58 -2.14 10.19 13.26
CA SER A 58 -1.97 11.06 12.09
C SER A 58 -1.72 10.29 10.79
N ALA A 59 -1.04 9.14 10.85
CA ALA A 59 -0.78 8.32 9.67
C ALA A 59 -2.07 7.68 9.12
N ILE A 60 -2.97 7.24 10.01
CA ILE A 60 -4.27 6.69 9.61
C ILE A 60 -5.15 7.79 9.01
N GLU A 61 -5.24 8.95 9.65
CA GLU A 61 -6.04 10.07 9.14
C GLU A 61 -5.50 10.57 7.78
N THR A 62 -4.18 10.67 7.64
CA THR A 62 -3.55 11.02 6.37
C THR A 62 -3.87 9.98 5.29
N ALA A 63 -3.75 8.69 5.58
CA ALA A 63 -4.07 7.63 4.63
C ALA A 63 -5.56 7.60 4.27
N SER A 64 -6.44 7.94 5.22
CA SER A 64 -7.89 8.06 5.01
C SER A 64 -8.25 9.20 4.07
N GLU A 65 -7.62 10.35 4.22
CA GLU A 65 -7.79 11.51 3.32
C GLU A 65 -7.43 11.18 1.87
N HIS A 66 -6.55 10.21 1.67
CA HIS A 66 -6.14 9.71 0.35
C HIS A 66 -6.83 8.40 -0.05
N ASP A 67 -8.01 8.10 0.48
CA ASP A 67 -8.86 6.95 0.12
C ASP A 67 -8.19 5.57 0.27
N VAL A 68 -7.14 5.44 1.09
CA VAL A 68 -6.44 4.16 1.32
C VAL A 68 -7.35 3.15 2.01
N PHE A 69 -8.22 3.62 2.89
CA PHE A 69 -9.26 2.81 3.54
C PHE A 69 -10.58 2.85 2.74
N PRO A 70 -11.43 1.80 2.81
CA PRO A 70 -12.74 1.84 2.19
C PRO A 70 -13.60 2.96 2.79
N GLY A 71 -14.20 3.82 1.96
CA GLY A 71 -14.98 4.98 2.40
C GLY A 71 -16.22 4.68 3.23
N HIS A 72 -16.69 3.43 3.24
CA HIS A 72 -17.83 2.96 4.04
C HIS A 72 -17.41 2.35 5.39
N SER A 73 -16.12 2.25 5.67
CA SER A 73 -15.63 1.66 6.92
C SER A 73 -15.70 2.66 8.07
N THR A 74 -16.33 2.26 9.17
CA THR A 74 -16.38 3.05 10.41
C THR A 74 -15.18 2.76 11.33
N THR A 75 -14.38 1.73 11.01
CA THR A 75 -13.21 1.30 11.77
C THR A 75 -12.01 1.10 10.86
N CYS A 76 -10.81 1.45 11.33
CA CYS A 76 -9.55 1.22 10.63
C CYS A 76 -8.78 -0.02 11.13
N ARG A 77 -9.11 -0.54 12.30
CA ARG A 77 -8.48 -1.71 12.95
C ARG A 77 -6.95 -1.57 13.01
N PRO A 78 -6.42 -0.53 13.70
CA PRO A 78 -5.02 -0.12 13.59
C PRO A 78 -4.02 -1.18 14.02
N ASN A 79 -4.37 -1.96 15.03
CA ASN A 79 -3.49 -2.96 15.64
C ASN A 79 -3.64 -4.37 15.08
N ASP A 80 -4.63 -4.61 14.22
CA ASP A 80 -4.82 -5.89 13.59
C ASP A 80 -3.70 -6.16 12.58
N ALA A 81 -3.32 -7.43 12.45
CA ALA A 81 -2.45 -7.86 11.37
C ALA A 81 -3.13 -7.57 10.02
N ILE A 82 -2.38 -7.00 9.09
CA ILE A 82 -2.89 -6.76 7.74
C ILE A 82 -2.90 -8.06 6.95
N THR A 83 -4.03 -8.37 6.30
CA THR A 83 -4.09 -9.52 5.40
C THR A 83 -3.47 -9.21 4.03
N ARG A 84 -3.20 -10.26 3.25
CA ARG A 84 -2.63 -10.10 1.90
C ARG A 84 -3.55 -9.33 0.97
N GLU A 85 -4.88 -9.56 1.03
CA GLU A 85 -5.85 -8.80 0.23
C GLU A 85 -5.95 -7.34 0.66
N GLU A 86 -5.93 -7.07 1.97
CA GLU A 86 -5.96 -5.71 2.49
C GLU A 86 -4.70 -4.93 2.09
N MET A 87 -3.53 -5.57 2.18
CA MET A 87 -2.28 -4.98 1.74
C MET A 87 -2.30 -4.62 0.25
N ALA A 88 -2.76 -5.54 -0.61
CA ALA A 88 -2.89 -5.30 -2.04
C ALA A 88 -3.86 -4.14 -2.33
N ALA A 89 -5.05 -4.16 -1.72
CA ALA A 89 -6.06 -3.12 -1.91
C ALA A 89 -5.58 -1.74 -1.42
N MET A 90 -4.99 -1.65 -0.23
CA MET A 90 -4.44 -0.40 0.31
C MET A 90 -3.34 0.16 -0.59
N THR A 91 -2.46 -0.70 -1.15
CA THR A 91 -1.40 -0.26 -2.06
C THR A 91 -1.97 0.29 -3.36
N VAL A 92 -2.90 -0.43 -3.99
CA VAL A 92 -3.53 -0.01 -5.26
C VAL A 92 -4.31 1.30 -5.09
N ARG A 93 -5.02 1.46 -3.96
CA ARG A 93 -5.69 2.72 -3.61
C ARG A 93 -4.70 3.86 -3.44
N ALA A 94 -3.65 3.66 -2.67
CA ALA A 94 -2.60 4.66 -2.47
C ALA A 94 -1.97 5.12 -3.80
N LEU A 95 -1.82 4.22 -4.77
CA LEU A 95 -1.31 4.52 -6.10
C LEU A 95 -2.34 5.19 -7.03
N GLY A 96 -3.59 5.42 -6.58
CA GLY A 96 -4.64 6.12 -7.33
C GLY A 96 -5.38 5.26 -8.35
N TYR A 97 -5.35 3.93 -8.24
CA TYR A 97 -5.97 3.02 -9.22
C TYR A 97 -7.32 2.43 -8.76
N SER A 98 -8.00 3.05 -7.80
CA SER A 98 -9.29 2.55 -7.28
C SER A 98 -10.36 2.38 -8.36
N THR A 99 -10.52 3.36 -9.24
CA THR A 99 -11.51 3.29 -10.34
C THR A 99 -11.20 2.13 -11.30
N LEU A 100 -9.93 1.92 -11.62
CA LEU A 100 -9.51 0.85 -12.54
C LEU A 100 -9.76 -0.55 -11.94
N SER A 101 -9.77 -0.69 -10.61
CA SER A 101 -10.02 -1.99 -9.98
C SER A 101 -11.39 -2.58 -10.33
N GLY A 102 -12.40 -1.73 -10.51
CA GLY A 102 -13.74 -2.17 -10.91
C GLY A 102 -13.81 -2.75 -12.33
N THR A 103 -12.93 -2.32 -13.24
CA THR A 103 -12.94 -2.77 -14.64
C THR A 103 -12.27 -4.11 -14.88
N VAL A 104 -11.48 -4.60 -13.92
CA VAL A 104 -10.69 -5.85 -14.04
C VAL A 104 -11.05 -6.91 -13.01
N GLN A 105 -12.17 -6.73 -12.30
CA GLN A 105 -12.53 -7.64 -11.21
C GLN A 105 -12.80 -9.07 -11.69
N ASP A 106 -13.35 -9.23 -12.88
CA ASP A 106 -13.70 -10.53 -13.49
C ASP A 106 -12.46 -11.23 -14.11
N GLU A 107 -11.30 -10.56 -14.10
CA GLU A 107 -10.05 -11.06 -14.68
C GLU A 107 -9.07 -11.56 -13.60
N CYS A 108 -9.55 -11.79 -12.36
CA CYS A 108 -8.72 -12.29 -11.27
C CYS A 108 -8.25 -13.73 -11.57
N PRO A 109 -6.92 -13.99 -11.60
CA PRO A 109 -6.42 -15.32 -11.92
C PRO A 109 -6.51 -16.31 -10.76
N PHE A 110 -6.91 -15.85 -9.56
CA PHE A 110 -6.90 -16.65 -8.33
C PHE A 110 -8.32 -17.08 -7.95
N THR A 111 -8.52 -18.38 -7.76
CA THR A 111 -9.84 -18.98 -7.49
C THR A 111 -10.28 -18.84 -6.04
N ASP A 112 -9.37 -18.54 -5.12
CA ASP A 112 -9.63 -18.35 -3.68
C ASP A 112 -9.92 -16.89 -3.29
N VAL A 113 -10.01 -15.99 -4.28
CA VAL A 113 -10.30 -14.57 -4.08
C VAL A 113 -11.79 -14.30 -4.25
N THR A 114 -12.48 -14.02 -3.15
CA THR A 114 -13.92 -13.70 -3.13
C THR A 114 -14.21 -12.22 -2.84
N THR A 115 -13.23 -11.51 -2.30
CA THR A 115 -13.32 -10.08 -1.96
C THR A 115 -12.18 -9.33 -2.62
N ASN A 116 -12.42 -8.08 -3.02
CA ASN A 116 -11.42 -7.21 -3.65
C ASN A 116 -10.72 -7.80 -4.90
N PRO A 117 -11.39 -8.60 -5.78
CA PRO A 117 -10.71 -9.27 -6.89
C PRO A 117 -10.01 -8.28 -7.82
N GLY A 118 -10.60 -7.15 -8.14
CA GLY A 118 -9.99 -6.15 -9.01
C GLY A 118 -8.74 -5.51 -8.44
N TYR A 119 -8.71 -5.26 -7.13
CA TYR A 119 -7.50 -4.75 -6.47
C TYR A 119 -6.36 -5.77 -6.49
N ILE A 120 -6.67 -7.04 -6.26
CA ILE A 120 -5.69 -8.13 -6.30
C ILE A 120 -5.19 -8.32 -7.74
N THR A 121 -6.08 -8.29 -8.73
CA THR A 121 -5.72 -8.36 -10.16
C THR A 121 -4.77 -7.23 -10.55
N LEU A 122 -5.07 -5.99 -10.18
CA LEU A 122 -4.19 -4.86 -10.46
C LEU A 122 -2.84 -5.00 -9.75
N ALA A 123 -2.84 -5.32 -8.47
CA ALA A 123 -1.59 -5.50 -7.71
C ALA A 123 -0.71 -6.61 -8.32
N TRP A 124 -1.32 -7.70 -8.80
CA TRP A 124 -0.64 -8.78 -9.48
C TRP A 124 -0.09 -8.34 -10.86
N ARG A 125 -0.90 -7.69 -11.70
CA ARG A 125 -0.48 -7.17 -13.02
C ARG A 125 0.62 -6.13 -12.93
N MET A 126 0.61 -5.33 -11.89
CA MET A 126 1.67 -4.33 -11.60
C MET A 126 2.93 -4.97 -11.01
N GLY A 127 2.96 -6.30 -10.81
CA GLY A 127 4.08 -7.00 -10.21
C GLY A 127 4.31 -6.67 -8.72
N LEU A 128 3.33 -6.08 -8.04
CA LEU A 128 3.44 -5.72 -6.61
C LEU A 128 3.34 -6.97 -5.72
N VAL A 129 2.43 -7.87 -6.09
CA VAL A 129 2.18 -9.13 -5.37
C VAL A 129 2.29 -10.31 -6.31
N THR A 130 2.49 -11.51 -5.74
CA THR A 130 2.46 -12.79 -6.45
C THR A 130 1.46 -13.71 -5.77
N GLY A 131 0.91 -14.71 -6.50
CA GLY A 131 0.18 -15.80 -5.89
C GLY A 131 1.07 -16.68 -5.03
N MET A 132 0.46 -17.52 -4.20
CA MET A 132 1.14 -18.64 -3.52
C MET A 132 1.48 -19.76 -4.51
N ASN A 133 0.62 -19.90 -5.54
CA ASN A 133 0.81 -20.72 -6.72
C ASN A 133 -0.02 -20.14 -7.89
N ALA A 134 -0.17 -20.86 -8.98
CA ALA A 134 -0.87 -20.39 -10.17
C ALA A 134 -2.36 -20.05 -9.95
N ALA A 135 -3.03 -20.68 -8.98
CA ALA A 135 -4.46 -20.54 -8.75
C ALA A 135 -4.84 -19.95 -7.36
N ALA A 136 -3.90 -19.86 -6.43
CA ALA A 136 -4.15 -19.43 -5.05
C ALA A 136 -3.37 -18.19 -4.69
N PHE A 137 -4.07 -17.22 -4.09
CA PHE A 137 -3.51 -15.97 -3.55
C PHE A 137 -3.35 -16.01 -2.03
N ALA A 138 -4.18 -16.76 -1.33
CA ALA A 138 -4.33 -16.78 0.12
C ALA A 138 -4.72 -15.38 0.69
N PRO A 139 -5.87 -14.81 0.28
CA PRO A 139 -6.24 -13.41 0.55
C PRO A 139 -6.35 -13.09 2.05
N LYS A 140 -6.81 -14.03 2.86
CA LYS A 140 -7.03 -13.86 4.31
C LYS A 140 -5.80 -14.13 5.17
N SER A 141 -4.69 -14.58 4.58
CA SER A 141 -3.45 -14.81 5.33
C SER A 141 -2.84 -13.49 5.79
N ASP A 142 -2.34 -13.47 7.02
CA ASP A 142 -1.60 -12.34 7.56
C ASP A 142 -0.31 -12.10 6.77
N THR A 143 0.06 -10.82 6.65
CA THR A 143 1.30 -10.42 5.98
C THR A 143 2.39 -10.15 7.00
N THR A 144 3.60 -10.65 6.74
CA THR A 144 4.76 -10.33 7.56
C THR A 144 5.41 -9.01 7.13
N ARG A 145 6.27 -8.47 8.00
CA ARG A 145 6.94 -7.19 7.75
C ARG A 145 7.85 -7.23 6.52
N GLU A 146 8.54 -8.33 6.27
CA GLU A 146 9.37 -8.51 5.08
C GLU A 146 8.55 -8.63 3.79
N GLN A 147 7.38 -9.27 3.83
CA GLN A 147 6.46 -9.31 2.69
C GLN A 147 5.92 -7.92 2.37
N ALA A 148 5.50 -7.16 3.38
CA ALA A 148 5.09 -5.77 3.22
C ALA A 148 6.22 -4.89 2.67
N ALA A 149 7.46 -5.07 3.15
CA ALA A 149 8.62 -4.36 2.65
C ALA A 149 8.88 -4.63 1.17
N ALA A 150 8.70 -5.87 0.72
CA ALA A 150 8.87 -6.23 -0.68
C ALA A 150 7.84 -5.53 -1.58
N VAL A 151 6.57 -5.47 -1.17
CA VAL A 151 5.51 -4.77 -1.90
C VAL A 151 5.78 -3.27 -1.97
N LEU A 152 6.13 -2.64 -0.84
CA LEU A 152 6.47 -1.21 -0.80
C LEU A 152 7.68 -0.87 -1.69
N LEU A 153 8.70 -1.73 -1.73
CA LEU A 153 9.87 -1.51 -2.57
C LEU A 153 9.51 -1.60 -4.06
N ARG A 154 8.70 -2.58 -4.46
CA ARG A 154 8.22 -2.71 -5.85
C ARG A 154 7.38 -1.51 -6.26
N ALA A 155 6.47 -1.04 -5.39
CA ALA A 155 5.69 0.17 -5.62
C ALA A 155 6.57 1.41 -5.79
N TYR A 156 7.58 1.58 -4.92
CA TYR A 156 8.55 2.67 -5.02
C TYR A 156 9.33 2.64 -6.35
N GLN A 157 9.78 1.47 -6.78
CA GLN A 157 10.49 1.31 -8.05
C GLN A 157 9.59 1.65 -9.24
N GLY A 158 8.33 1.19 -9.23
CA GLY A 158 7.34 1.52 -10.25
C GLY A 158 7.04 3.01 -10.36
N LEU A 159 6.94 3.72 -9.24
CA LEU A 159 6.78 5.17 -9.22
C LEU A 159 7.98 5.91 -9.83
N LYS A 160 9.22 5.47 -9.51
CA LYS A 160 10.44 6.06 -10.09
C LYS A 160 10.53 5.86 -11.60
N THR A 161 10.16 4.69 -12.10
CA THR A 161 10.18 4.39 -13.54
C THR A 161 9.20 5.28 -14.29
N LYS A 162 8.00 5.51 -13.74
CA LYS A 162 7.01 6.44 -14.33
C LYS A 162 7.54 7.88 -14.41
N VAL A 163 8.22 8.37 -13.38
CA VAL A 163 8.84 9.70 -13.38
C VAL A 163 9.94 9.78 -14.44
N GLY A 164 10.75 8.73 -14.61
CA GLY A 164 11.77 8.66 -15.66
C GLY A 164 11.20 8.73 -17.08
N VAL A 165 10.09 8.03 -17.32
CA VAL A 165 9.41 8.02 -18.63
C VAL A 165 8.82 9.41 -18.95
N THR A 166 8.22 10.09 -17.97
CA THR A 166 7.72 11.46 -18.17
C THR A 166 8.84 12.46 -18.45
N ALA A 167 10.00 12.32 -17.81
CA ALA A 167 11.15 13.18 -18.05
C ALA A 167 11.74 13.00 -19.47
N VAL A 168 11.75 11.75 -19.97
CA VAL A 168 12.21 11.45 -21.35
C VAL A 168 11.22 11.93 -22.41
N SER A 169 9.91 11.88 -22.14
CA SER A 169 8.88 12.38 -23.08
C SER A 169 8.81 13.91 -23.12
N ALA A 170 9.36 14.60 -22.14
CA ALA A 170 9.45 16.06 -22.08
C ALA A 170 10.73 16.62 -22.71
N ALA A 171 11.62 15.78 -23.25
CA ALA A 171 12.78 16.25 -24.01
C ALA A 171 12.30 16.91 -25.32
N PRO A 172 12.77 18.12 -25.67
CA PRO A 172 12.32 18.82 -26.88
C PRO A 172 12.67 17.99 -28.11
N ALA A 173 11.69 17.81 -28.99
CA ALA A 173 11.89 17.21 -30.30
C ALA A 173 12.93 18.07 -31.08
N GLY A 174 14.17 17.56 -31.17
CA GLY A 174 15.26 18.29 -31.84
C GLY A 174 16.68 18.00 -31.31
N ALA A 175 16.84 17.25 -30.22
CA ALA A 175 18.17 16.83 -29.79
C ALA A 175 18.67 15.67 -30.68
N VAL A 176 19.33 16.01 -31.76
CA VAL A 176 20.12 15.06 -32.57
C VAL A 176 21.33 14.70 -31.73
N LEU A 177 21.47 13.44 -31.36
CA LEU A 177 22.69 12.91 -30.78
C LEU A 177 23.77 12.92 -31.87
N ALA A 178 24.77 13.76 -31.69
CA ALA A 178 26.04 13.73 -32.43
C ALA A 178 26.97 12.72 -31.82
#